data_d0df69ef08a8a925215086a79877fecc
#
_entry.id   d0df69ef08a8a925215086a79877fecc
#
_cell.length_a   1.000
_cell.length_b   1.000
_cell.length_c   1.000
_cell.angle_alpha   90.00
_cell.angle_beta   90.00
_cell.angle_gamma   90.00
#
_symmetry.space_group_name_H-M   'P 1'
#
loop_
_entity.id
_entity.type
_entity.pdbx_description
1 polymer ?
#
loop_
_entity_poly.entity_id
_entity_poly.type
_entity_poly.pdbx_seq_one_letter_code
_entity_poly.pdbx_strand_id
1 'polypeptide(L)'
;MRKVLVTLFLSLLVISSFAAYLGEDATGKKGGTLTVGTLSGPRTLNDTVSKETSSSDVISMFMGYGGTLVEMDENGKFFPAIAEKWDGPRLTKDGGMEIIWYLRKGVKWSDGKPFTADDLVFTLNDIYTNPDVPSSFKDILESTNGYLPKATKINDYTVRVYYAEPFRLAFRYVGGMYIFPKHIAESWVKNKKFAEFWTVDSINKKEIVGLGPFIPVEYVPDQYVRFTANPNYWKKDKNGTQLPYLKEYIYKIISSQDAMKLAFEKGEIDIYAPRGTEFSYFKENEKKFNITVLSYGPAYGTQFITFNWNNKDEAKRDWFRNVHFRKAVAYAMDKKKIIDTLYNGLAIEQWSPVSMASPYYNEKVVAKYPYDLNKSKAELKLGGFTWDKNGRLLDSKGRPVKFIIETNAGNKVREGVGNILTAALKQLGMDITFVPGDFNTMINRMLNVGDWDAIIIGLTGSDEPQGGNNVWSIDGSLHFWNLSPEVADWVDPKTYVVPEFEKQIDKIFKENVRILDDNVVKDYWAQCQKITSENIPLIYTVNSLRLYAWTNSLKNVRIGLLQGTLWNADWLYKE
;
A
#
# COMPACT_ATOMS: atom_id res chain seq x y z
N MET A 1 -46.66 0.81 8.28
CA MET A 1 -45.63 0.22 9.15
C MET A 1 -45.57 -1.29 8.88
N ARG A 2 -44.72 -1.73 7.98
CA ARG A 2 -44.44 -3.14 7.75
C ARG A 2 -43.02 -3.39 8.27
N LYS A 3 -42.91 -4.15 9.36
CA LYS A 3 -41.64 -4.68 9.86
C LYS A 3 -41.15 -5.74 8.88
N VAL A 4 -40.11 -5.44 8.15
CA VAL A 4 -39.37 -6.44 7.38
C VAL A 4 -38.42 -7.13 8.35
N LEU A 5 -38.73 -8.37 8.71
CA LEU A 5 -37.82 -9.27 9.40
C LEU A 5 -36.74 -9.68 8.38
N VAL A 6 -35.58 -9.10 8.46
CA VAL A 6 -34.39 -9.59 7.74
C VAL A 6 -33.78 -10.71 8.57
N THR A 7 -34.09 -11.94 8.22
CA THR A 7 -33.42 -13.12 8.79
C THR A 7 -32.07 -13.26 8.06
N LEU A 8 -31.00 -12.78 8.66
CA LEU A 8 -29.64 -12.95 8.16
C LEU A 8 -29.20 -14.40 8.37
N PHE A 9 -29.07 -15.17 7.31
CA PHE A 9 -28.25 -16.39 7.31
C PHE A 9 -26.80 -15.97 7.21
N LEU A 10 -26.15 -15.66 8.34
CA LEU A 10 -24.71 -15.75 8.44
C LEU A 10 -24.37 -17.24 8.48
N SER A 11 -23.78 -17.76 7.41
CA SER A 11 -23.18 -19.09 7.42
C SER A 11 -22.05 -19.11 8.43
N LEU A 12 -22.35 -19.62 9.64
CA LEU A 12 -21.34 -19.97 10.63
C LEU A 12 -20.44 -21.05 10.01
N LEU A 13 -19.26 -20.67 9.55
CA LEU A 13 -18.16 -21.60 9.42
C LEU A 13 -17.61 -21.90 10.82
N VAL A 14 -18.31 -22.76 11.57
CA VAL A 14 -17.73 -23.40 12.74
C VAL A 14 -16.77 -24.46 12.22
N ILE A 15 -15.51 -24.11 12.02
CA ILE A 15 -14.45 -25.07 11.76
C ILE A 15 -13.95 -25.56 13.13
N SER A 16 -14.57 -26.62 13.64
CA SER A 16 -14.03 -27.44 14.72
C SER A 16 -13.08 -28.49 14.11
N SER A 17 -11.92 -28.09 13.69
CA SER A 17 -10.73 -28.92 13.52
C SER A 17 -9.54 -27.99 13.75
N PHE A 18 -8.46 -28.47 14.32
CA PHE A 18 -7.21 -27.72 14.40
C PHE A 18 -6.87 -27.28 12.98
N ALA A 19 -7.11 -26.01 12.68
CA ALA A 19 -6.90 -25.53 11.32
C ALA A 19 -5.39 -25.43 11.11
N ALA A 20 -4.91 -26.10 10.06
CA ALA A 20 -3.55 -26.01 9.59
C ALA A 20 -3.19 -24.54 9.30
N TYR A 21 -2.03 -24.09 9.76
CA TYR A 21 -1.49 -22.78 9.36
C TYR A 21 -0.78 -22.88 8.00
N LEU A 22 -0.59 -21.75 7.36
CA LEU A 22 0.14 -21.69 6.10
C LEU A 22 1.61 -22.11 6.30
N GLY A 23 2.10 -23.01 5.43
CA GLY A 23 3.45 -23.55 5.52
C GLY A 23 3.58 -24.86 6.31
N GLU A 24 2.53 -25.32 7.00
CA GLU A 24 2.57 -26.61 7.70
C GLU A 24 2.85 -27.79 6.75
N ASP A 25 2.22 -27.79 5.56
CA ASP A 25 2.43 -28.83 4.54
C ASP A 25 3.71 -28.65 3.71
N ALA A 26 4.46 -27.57 3.94
CA ALA A 26 5.66 -27.31 3.19
C ALA A 26 6.74 -28.39 3.41
N THR A 27 7.59 -28.51 2.41
CA THR A 27 8.84 -29.31 2.50
C THR A 27 9.97 -28.51 1.93
N GLY A 28 11.13 -28.53 2.58
CA GLY A 28 12.29 -27.79 2.11
C GLY A 28 13.56 -28.19 2.82
N LYS A 29 14.64 -27.53 2.48
CA LYS A 29 15.97 -27.73 3.04
C LYS A 29 16.41 -26.47 3.79
N LYS A 30 16.98 -26.67 4.98
CA LYS A 30 17.57 -25.57 5.76
C LYS A 30 18.84 -25.03 5.08
N GLY A 31 18.98 -23.71 5.14
CA GLY A 31 20.18 -23.00 4.66
C GLY A 31 19.92 -22.09 3.47
N GLY A 32 20.97 -21.52 2.95
CA GLY A 32 20.91 -20.58 1.84
C GLY A 32 20.51 -19.16 2.23
N THR A 33 20.75 -18.25 1.29
CA THR A 33 20.44 -16.81 1.40
C THR A 33 19.54 -16.41 0.26
N LEU A 34 18.43 -15.74 0.57
CA LEU A 34 17.57 -15.08 -0.42
C LEU A 34 17.99 -13.62 -0.56
N THR A 35 18.28 -13.18 -1.78
CA THR A 35 18.61 -11.78 -2.06
C THR A 35 17.53 -11.16 -2.95
N VAL A 36 16.95 -10.05 -2.50
CA VAL A 36 15.91 -9.29 -3.24
C VAL A 36 16.40 -7.86 -3.45
N GLY A 37 16.22 -7.33 -4.66
CA GLY A 37 16.61 -5.96 -4.98
C GLY A 37 15.50 -4.95 -4.73
N THR A 38 15.87 -3.75 -4.28
CA THR A 38 15.00 -2.58 -4.15
C THR A 38 15.68 -1.31 -4.67
N LEU A 39 14.89 -0.29 -5.02
CA LEU A 39 15.42 1.00 -5.48
C LEU A 39 15.81 1.97 -4.33
N SER A 40 15.33 1.73 -3.12
CA SER A 40 15.59 2.59 -1.95
C SER A 40 15.59 1.78 -0.67
N GLY A 41 16.36 2.25 0.33
CA GLY A 41 16.35 1.68 1.67
C GLY A 41 15.18 2.14 2.53
N PRO A 42 14.98 1.50 3.71
CA PRO A 42 13.95 1.91 4.66
C PRO A 42 14.31 3.26 5.31
N ARG A 43 13.29 4.04 5.68
CA ARG A 43 13.43 5.27 6.47
C ARG A 43 13.17 5.04 7.96
N THR A 44 12.31 4.09 8.25
CA THR A 44 11.90 3.71 9.61
C THR A 44 11.58 2.23 9.65
N LEU A 45 11.59 1.65 10.84
CA LEU A 45 11.10 0.29 11.10
C LEU A 45 9.85 0.30 11.99
N ASN A 46 9.33 1.48 12.26
CA ASN A 46 8.08 1.65 12.98
C ASN A 46 6.91 1.74 12.00
N ASP A 47 6.04 0.72 12.00
CA ASP A 47 4.89 0.62 11.10
C ASP A 47 3.93 1.81 11.24
N THR A 48 3.78 2.38 12.44
CA THR A 48 2.80 3.45 12.68
C THR A 48 3.15 4.75 11.93
N VAL A 49 4.42 4.99 11.64
CA VAL A 49 4.90 6.19 10.95
C VAL A 49 5.49 5.90 9.57
N SER A 50 5.52 4.62 9.17
CA SER A 50 5.95 4.21 7.83
C SER A 50 4.94 4.63 6.77
N LYS A 51 5.41 5.29 5.72
CA LYS A 51 4.57 5.78 4.60
C LYS A 51 5.10 5.35 3.23
N GLU A 52 6.18 4.57 3.19
CA GLU A 52 6.82 4.12 1.95
C GLU A 52 7.03 2.59 1.93
N THR A 53 6.99 2.02 0.72
CA THR A 53 7.09 0.57 0.49
C THR A 53 8.40 -0.02 1.01
N SER A 54 9.53 0.70 0.88
CA SER A 54 10.83 0.21 1.33
C SER A 54 10.91 -0.07 2.84
N SER A 55 10.23 0.75 3.66
CA SER A 55 10.08 0.46 5.10
C SER A 55 9.12 -0.70 5.34
N SER A 56 7.96 -0.71 4.67
CA SER A 56 6.97 -1.78 4.82
C SER A 56 7.52 -3.16 4.43
N ASP A 57 8.33 -3.25 3.38
CA ASP A 57 8.97 -4.50 2.95
C ASP A 57 9.92 -5.05 4.03
N VAL A 58 10.70 -4.18 4.67
CA VAL A 58 11.59 -4.56 5.78
C VAL A 58 10.78 -4.95 7.02
N ILE A 59 9.76 -4.18 7.38
CA ILE A 59 8.91 -4.42 8.55
C ILE A 59 8.18 -5.76 8.42
N SER A 60 7.66 -6.09 7.24
CA SER A 60 6.92 -7.32 7.00
C SER A 60 7.74 -8.60 7.30
N MET A 61 9.06 -8.56 7.15
CA MET A 61 9.94 -9.70 7.41
C MET A 61 10.06 -10.04 8.89
N PHE A 62 10.00 -9.05 9.79
CA PHE A 62 10.15 -9.32 11.22
C PHE A 62 8.85 -9.18 12.03
N MET A 63 7.80 -8.56 11.47
CA MET A 63 6.50 -8.43 12.12
C MET A 63 5.37 -9.18 11.39
N GLY A 64 5.48 -9.32 10.07
CA GLY A 64 4.46 -9.96 9.21
C GLY A 64 4.51 -11.48 9.27
N TYR A 65 4.57 -12.10 8.16
CA TYR A 65 4.61 -13.56 7.89
C TYR A 65 4.65 -14.47 9.13
N GLY A 66 3.48 -14.94 9.60
CA GLY A 66 3.34 -15.71 10.86
C GLY A 66 3.37 -14.87 12.14
N GLY A 67 3.58 -13.58 12.06
CA GLY A 67 3.60 -12.63 13.19
C GLY A 67 2.28 -11.89 13.42
N THR A 68 1.29 -12.06 12.55
CA THR A 68 -0.07 -11.51 12.66
C THR A 68 -1.04 -12.55 13.22
N LEU A 69 -2.26 -12.15 13.59
CA LEU A 69 -3.25 -13.11 14.12
C LEU A 69 -3.70 -14.11 13.07
N VAL A 70 -3.92 -13.67 11.83
CA VAL A 70 -4.25 -14.50 10.67
C VAL A 70 -3.36 -14.15 9.49
N GLU A 71 -3.18 -15.09 8.58
CA GLU A 71 -2.50 -14.90 7.30
C GLU A 71 -3.45 -15.19 6.15
N MET A 72 -3.12 -14.70 4.97
CA MET A 72 -3.89 -14.89 3.75
C MET A 72 -3.07 -15.69 2.74
N ASP A 73 -3.67 -16.72 2.14
CA ASP A 73 -3.03 -17.51 1.08
C ASP A 73 -3.01 -16.77 -0.28
N GLU A 74 -2.46 -17.42 -1.29
CA GLU A 74 -2.38 -16.90 -2.67
C GLU A 74 -3.74 -16.59 -3.30
N ASN A 75 -4.83 -17.13 -2.77
CA ASN A 75 -6.20 -16.94 -3.27
C ASN A 75 -7.01 -15.93 -2.44
N GLY A 76 -6.41 -15.33 -1.42
CA GLY A 76 -7.08 -14.39 -0.52
C GLY A 76 -7.88 -15.05 0.61
N LYS A 77 -7.71 -16.36 0.85
CA LYS A 77 -8.35 -17.06 1.95
C LYS A 77 -7.53 -16.91 3.23
N PHE A 78 -8.20 -16.58 4.35
CA PHE A 78 -7.58 -16.44 5.65
C PHE A 78 -7.33 -17.78 6.36
N PHE A 79 -6.17 -17.88 6.96
CA PHE A 79 -5.71 -19.03 7.76
C PHE A 79 -5.26 -18.59 9.15
N PRO A 80 -5.36 -19.47 10.16
CA PRO A 80 -4.79 -19.22 11.49
C PRO A 80 -3.28 -18.96 11.44
N ALA A 81 -2.83 -17.96 12.22
CA ALA A 81 -1.41 -17.75 12.48
C ALA A 81 -1.16 -17.65 13.98
N ILE A 82 -0.85 -16.48 14.55
CA ILE A 82 -0.72 -16.32 16.02
C ILE A 82 -2.03 -16.65 16.75
N ALA A 83 -3.19 -16.33 16.15
CA ALA A 83 -4.45 -16.90 16.62
C ALA A 83 -4.61 -18.32 16.07
N GLU A 84 -4.78 -19.31 16.93
CA GLU A 84 -5.08 -20.69 16.51
C GLU A 84 -6.53 -20.86 16.04
N LYS A 85 -7.44 -20.02 16.55
CA LYS A 85 -8.85 -19.94 16.18
C LYS A 85 -9.46 -18.62 16.64
N TRP A 86 -10.70 -18.35 16.21
CA TRP A 86 -11.49 -17.19 16.62
C TRP A 86 -12.98 -17.50 16.62
N ASP A 87 -13.77 -16.70 17.39
CA ASP A 87 -15.22 -16.66 17.33
C ASP A 87 -15.67 -15.29 16.82
N GLY A 88 -16.55 -15.28 15.86
CA GLY A 88 -17.02 -14.04 15.18
C GLY A 88 -16.30 -13.79 13.84
N PRO A 89 -16.41 -12.59 13.26
CA PRO A 89 -17.13 -11.41 13.81
C PRO A 89 -18.62 -11.67 13.99
N ARG A 90 -19.18 -11.15 15.08
CA ARG A 90 -20.62 -11.26 15.36
C ARG A 90 -21.19 -9.98 15.95
N LEU A 91 -22.46 -9.67 15.64
CA LEU A 91 -23.16 -8.55 16.23
C LEU A 91 -23.47 -8.83 17.69
N THR A 92 -23.34 -7.82 18.53
CA THR A 92 -23.67 -7.86 19.95
C THR A 92 -25.08 -7.32 20.20
N LYS A 93 -25.67 -7.59 21.37
CA LYS A 93 -27.04 -7.18 21.70
C LYS A 93 -27.21 -5.65 21.77
N ASP A 94 -26.15 -4.93 22.06
CA ASP A 94 -26.08 -3.47 22.13
C ASP A 94 -25.83 -2.81 20.77
N GLY A 95 -25.80 -3.59 19.69
CA GLY A 95 -25.64 -3.09 18.32
C GLY A 95 -24.20 -2.96 17.85
N GLY A 96 -23.24 -3.31 18.68
CA GLY A 96 -21.84 -3.37 18.32
C GLY A 96 -21.44 -4.67 17.60
N MET A 97 -20.15 -4.88 17.45
CA MET A 97 -19.56 -6.09 16.85
C MET A 97 -18.38 -6.56 17.69
N GLU A 98 -18.19 -7.88 17.80
CA GLU A 98 -17.04 -8.44 18.52
C GLU A 98 -16.39 -9.61 17.79
N ILE A 99 -15.11 -9.82 18.10
CA ILE A 99 -14.32 -10.99 17.72
C ILE A 99 -13.57 -11.46 18.97
N ILE A 100 -13.64 -12.77 19.25
CA ILE A 100 -12.83 -13.42 20.31
C ILE A 100 -11.66 -14.15 19.64
N TRP A 101 -10.46 -13.73 19.95
CA TRP A 101 -9.22 -14.33 19.45
C TRP A 101 -8.62 -15.29 20.46
N TYR A 102 -8.33 -16.53 20.06
CA TYR A 102 -7.65 -17.53 20.85
C TYR A 102 -6.21 -17.66 20.37
N LEU A 103 -5.26 -17.23 21.19
CA LEU A 103 -3.84 -17.14 20.84
C LEU A 103 -3.11 -18.46 21.04
N ARG A 104 -2.14 -18.75 20.18
CA ARG A 104 -1.26 -19.93 20.33
C ARG A 104 -0.43 -19.81 21.59
N LYS A 105 -0.37 -20.91 22.36
CA LYS A 105 0.50 -21.02 23.53
C LYS A 105 1.95 -21.31 23.09
N GLY A 106 2.91 -20.81 23.85
CA GLY A 106 4.33 -21.10 23.64
C GLY A 106 5.00 -20.28 22.51
N VAL A 107 4.29 -19.37 21.87
CA VAL A 107 4.88 -18.39 20.95
C VAL A 107 5.81 -17.48 21.73
N LYS A 108 6.98 -17.19 21.15
CA LYS A 108 7.99 -16.31 21.73
C LYS A 108 8.39 -15.22 20.75
N TRP A 109 8.69 -14.07 21.29
CA TRP A 109 9.40 -13.03 20.57
C TRP A 109 10.81 -13.49 20.18
N SER A 110 11.44 -12.83 19.23
CA SER A 110 12.80 -13.18 18.77
C SER A 110 13.87 -13.08 19.87
N ASP A 111 13.64 -12.28 20.91
CA ASP A 111 14.48 -12.17 22.11
C ASP A 111 14.20 -13.27 23.16
N GLY A 112 13.27 -14.19 22.87
CA GLY A 112 12.91 -15.32 23.74
C GLY A 112 11.83 -15.01 24.78
N LYS A 113 11.36 -13.78 24.90
CA LYS A 113 10.23 -13.44 25.80
C LYS A 113 8.94 -14.08 25.31
N PRO A 114 8.03 -14.52 26.22
CA PRO A 114 6.75 -15.08 25.81
C PRO A 114 5.86 -14.02 25.18
N PHE A 115 5.15 -14.41 24.12
CA PHE A 115 4.06 -13.64 23.55
C PHE A 115 2.76 -13.99 24.28
N THR A 116 1.96 -12.98 24.65
CA THR A 116 0.69 -13.16 25.38
C THR A 116 -0.38 -12.17 24.89
N ALA A 117 -1.59 -12.31 25.45
CA ALA A 117 -2.70 -11.39 25.26
C ALA A 117 -2.36 -9.93 25.63
N ASP A 118 -1.40 -9.71 26.53
CA ASP A 118 -0.98 -8.36 26.92
C ASP A 118 -0.35 -7.60 25.76
N ASP A 119 0.40 -8.30 24.88
CA ASP A 119 1.01 -7.68 23.69
C ASP A 119 -0.06 -7.22 22.68
N LEU A 120 -1.09 -8.09 22.45
CA LEU A 120 -2.18 -7.76 21.53
C LEU A 120 -3.04 -6.59 22.05
N VAL A 121 -3.39 -6.64 23.36
CA VAL A 121 -4.19 -5.58 24.01
C VAL A 121 -3.43 -4.26 23.99
N PHE A 122 -2.15 -4.27 24.33
CA PHE A 122 -1.27 -3.11 24.27
C PHE A 122 -1.16 -2.54 22.84
N THR A 123 -0.94 -3.40 21.86
CA THR A 123 -0.81 -2.98 20.46
C THR A 123 -2.06 -2.25 19.98
N LEU A 124 -3.25 -2.83 20.24
CA LEU A 124 -4.48 -2.22 19.75
C LEU A 124 -4.84 -0.95 20.53
N ASN A 125 -4.81 -1.02 21.88
CA ASN A 125 -5.34 0.06 22.72
C ASN A 125 -4.33 1.20 22.94
N ASP A 126 -3.04 0.86 23.12
CA ASP A 126 -2.02 1.83 23.52
C ASP A 126 -1.17 2.33 22.35
N ILE A 127 -1.24 1.65 21.18
CA ILE A 127 -0.53 2.07 19.96
C ILE A 127 -1.52 2.50 18.88
N TYR A 128 -2.22 1.57 18.23
CA TYR A 128 -2.99 1.89 17.02
C TYR A 128 -4.21 2.78 17.25
N THR A 129 -4.86 2.68 18.41
CA THR A 129 -6.03 3.53 18.74
C THR A 129 -5.70 4.68 19.70
N ASN A 130 -4.44 4.82 20.10
CA ASN A 130 -3.99 5.90 20.98
C ASN A 130 -3.85 7.22 20.20
N PRO A 131 -4.52 8.30 20.59
CA PRO A 131 -4.43 9.58 19.89
C PRO A 131 -3.04 10.24 20.01
N ASP A 132 -2.24 9.87 21.00
CA ASP A 132 -0.87 10.39 21.18
C ASP A 132 0.16 9.67 20.29
N VAL A 133 -0.24 8.60 19.58
CA VAL A 133 0.62 7.83 18.67
C VAL A 133 0.21 8.13 17.23
N PRO A 134 1.06 8.76 16.42
CA PRO A 134 0.75 8.96 15.00
C PRO A 134 0.67 7.60 14.30
N SER A 135 -0.45 7.33 13.65
CA SER A 135 -0.65 6.07 12.94
C SER A 135 -1.62 6.24 11.77
N SER A 136 -1.15 5.96 10.55
CA SER A 136 -2.03 5.86 9.38
C SER A 136 -2.95 4.64 9.43
N PHE A 137 -2.63 3.63 10.24
CA PHE A 137 -3.46 2.46 10.44
C PHE A 137 -4.73 2.77 11.24
N LYS A 138 -4.69 3.79 12.09
CA LYS A 138 -5.86 4.29 12.82
C LYS A 138 -7.00 4.65 11.86
N ASP A 139 -6.67 5.35 10.76
CA ASP A 139 -7.66 5.83 9.78
C ASP A 139 -8.48 4.69 9.16
N ILE A 140 -7.89 3.50 9.02
CA ILE A 140 -8.59 2.32 8.47
C ILE A 140 -9.30 1.48 9.53
N LEU A 141 -9.00 1.67 10.82
CA LEU A 141 -9.68 1.02 11.95
C LEU A 141 -10.90 1.79 12.42
N GLU A 142 -10.97 3.07 12.10
CA GLU A 142 -12.03 3.97 12.56
C GLU A 142 -13.35 3.67 11.86
N SER A 143 -14.43 3.58 12.65
CA SER A 143 -15.77 3.40 12.14
C SER A 143 -16.40 4.73 11.72
N THR A 144 -17.59 4.66 11.13
CA THR A 144 -18.33 5.83 10.62
C THR A 144 -18.51 6.97 11.64
N ASN A 145 -18.71 6.64 12.91
CA ASN A 145 -18.94 7.63 13.95
C ASN A 145 -17.69 7.93 14.79
N GLY A 146 -16.51 7.61 14.28
CA GLY A 146 -15.24 7.86 14.97
C GLY A 146 -14.91 6.83 16.06
N TYR A 147 -15.63 5.70 16.11
CA TYR A 147 -15.32 4.66 17.09
C TYR A 147 -14.15 3.80 16.62
N LEU A 148 -13.21 3.62 17.53
CA LEU A 148 -12.09 2.73 17.37
C LEU A 148 -12.32 1.40 18.10
N PRO A 149 -11.74 0.28 17.65
CA PRO A 149 -11.84 -0.99 18.34
C PRO A 149 -11.18 -0.92 19.71
N LYS A 150 -11.70 -1.72 20.64
CA LYS A 150 -11.12 -1.90 21.96
C LYS A 150 -10.82 -3.37 22.23
N ALA A 151 -9.58 -3.67 22.57
CA ALA A 151 -9.17 -4.99 23.00
C ALA A 151 -9.33 -5.13 24.52
N THR A 152 -9.81 -6.29 24.96
CA THR A 152 -9.93 -6.66 26.39
C THR A 152 -9.35 -8.05 26.59
N LYS A 153 -8.38 -8.17 27.49
CA LYS A 153 -7.82 -9.44 27.91
C LYS A 153 -8.85 -10.25 28.70
N ILE A 154 -9.15 -11.47 28.24
CA ILE A 154 -9.98 -12.43 28.99
C ILE A 154 -9.08 -13.30 29.87
N ASN A 155 -7.98 -13.79 29.28
CA ASN A 155 -6.89 -14.49 29.94
C ASN A 155 -5.61 -14.34 29.11
N ASP A 156 -4.49 -14.97 29.53
CA ASP A 156 -3.18 -14.81 28.85
C ASP A 156 -3.16 -15.21 27.38
N TYR A 157 -4.16 -15.97 26.91
CA TYR A 157 -4.25 -16.46 25.53
C TYR A 157 -5.62 -16.23 24.89
N THR A 158 -6.44 -15.33 25.47
CA THR A 158 -7.76 -15.01 24.91
C THR A 158 -8.02 -13.53 25.00
N VAL A 159 -8.32 -12.90 23.86
CA VAL A 159 -8.60 -11.47 23.75
C VAL A 159 -9.93 -11.26 23.04
N ARG A 160 -10.78 -10.41 23.62
CA ARG A 160 -11.98 -9.88 23.00
C ARG A 160 -11.63 -8.56 22.33
N VAL A 161 -11.94 -8.41 21.04
CA VAL A 161 -11.92 -7.12 20.33
C VAL A 161 -13.36 -6.72 20.06
N TYR A 162 -13.74 -5.50 20.47
CA TYR A 162 -15.09 -4.98 20.39
C TYR A 162 -15.11 -3.65 19.64
N TYR A 163 -16.07 -3.50 18.75
CA TYR A 163 -16.45 -2.25 18.08
C TYR A 163 -17.83 -1.81 18.57
N ALA A 164 -18.02 -0.50 18.85
CA ALA A 164 -19.29 0.05 19.30
C ALA A 164 -20.39 0.04 18.21
N GLU A 165 -20.00 -0.21 16.97
CA GLU A 165 -20.90 -0.38 15.83
C GLU A 165 -20.37 -1.44 14.85
N PRO A 166 -21.18 -1.93 13.89
CA PRO A 166 -20.72 -2.87 12.89
C PRO A 166 -19.55 -2.32 12.10
N PHE A 167 -18.51 -3.15 11.92
CA PHE A 167 -17.35 -2.83 11.12
C PHE A 167 -16.98 -4.04 10.27
N ARG A 168 -17.33 -4.00 8.99
CA ARG A 168 -17.24 -5.13 8.04
C ARG A 168 -15.83 -5.74 7.95
N LEU A 169 -14.81 -4.91 8.04
CA LEU A 169 -13.42 -5.31 7.88
C LEU A 169 -12.68 -5.56 9.20
N ALA A 170 -13.41 -5.57 10.33
CA ALA A 170 -12.83 -5.81 11.66
C ALA A 170 -11.91 -7.04 11.70
N PHE A 171 -12.37 -8.16 11.13
CA PHE A 171 -11.59 -9.40 11.07
C PHE A 171 -10.30 -9.23 10.27
N ARG A 172 -10.39 -8.64 9.08
CA ARG A 172 -9.25 -8.46 8.17
C ARG A 172 -8.20 -7.54 8.78
N TYR A 173 -8.61 -6.39 9.28
CA TYR A 173 -7.67 -5.37 9.76
C TYR A 173 -7.06 -5.72 11.10
N VAL A 174 -7.87 -6.15 12.07
CA VAL A 174 -7.34 -6.59 13.36
C VAL A 174 -6.54 -7.89 13.20
N GLY A 175 -7.03 -8.81 12.36
CA GLY A 175 -6.35 -10.09 12.11
C GLY A 175 -5.00 -9.94 11.41
N GLY A 176 -4.86 -8.96 10.53
CA GLY A 176 -3.65 -8.70 9.73
C GLY A 176 -2.72 -7.62 10.30
N MET A 177 -3.07 -6.96 11.41
CA MET A 177 -2.21 -5.92 11.99
C MET A 177 -0.92 -6.49 12.57
N TYR A 178 0.15 -5.71 12.53
CA TYR A 178 1.40 -6.05 13.19
C TYR A 178 1.27 -5.88 14.70
N ILE A 179 1.88 -6.78 15.46
CA ILE A 179 1.81 -6.77 16.94
C ILE A 179 3.15 -6.30 17.49
N PHE A 180 3.13 -5.34 18.40
CA PHE A 180 4.33 -4.78 19.02
C PHE A 180 4.66 -5.44 20.36
N PRO A 181 5.95 -5.68 20.66
CA PRO A 181 6.39 -6.27 21.93
C PRO A 181 6.22 -5.27 23.07
N LYS A 182 5.20 -5.48 23.90
CA LYS A 182 4.88 -4.59 25.02
C LYS A 182 6.09 -4.33 25.91
N HIS A 183 6.88 -5.35 26.21
CA HIS A 183 7.99 -5.28 27.15
C HIS A 183 9.12 -4.30 26.77
N ILE A 184 9.19 -3.90 25.50
CA ILE A 184 10.15 -2.86 25.05
C ILE A 184 9.46 -1.61 24.54
N ALA A 185 8.25 -1.71 23.98
CA ALA A 185 7.53 -0.60 23.36
C ALA A 185 6.79 0.29 24.39
N GLU A 186 6.38 -0.27 25.54
CA GLU A 186 5.53 0.44 26.52
C GLU A 186 6.17 1.73 27.05
N SER A 187 7.47 1.74 27.30
CA SER A 187 8.18 2.92 27.78
C SER A 187 8.17 4.06 26.75
N TRP A 188 8.25 3.74 25.47
CA TRP A 188 8.21 4.72 24.38
C TRP A 188 6.84 5.39 24.27
N VAL A 189 5.76 4.59 24.41
CA VAL A 189 4.38 5.11 24.44
C VAL A 189 4.18 6.02 25.66
N LYS A 190 4.54 5.56 26.85
CA LYS A 190 4.41 6.35 28.11
C LYS A 190 5.16 7.68 28.06
N ASN A 191 6.31 7.72 27.40
CA ASN A 191 7.11 8.91 27.23
C ASN A 191 6.71 9.78 26.03
N LYS A 192 5.65 9.42 25.30
CA LYS A 192 5.16 10.11 24.06
C LYS A 192 6.23 10.21 22.96
N LYS A 193 7.10 9.22 22.87
CA LYS A 193 8.20 9.14 21.89
C LYS A 193 8.06 7.96 20.94
N PHE A 194 6.88 7.40 20.81
CA PHE A 194 6.68 6.19 20.02
C PHE A 194 6.97 6.39 18.52
N ALA A 195 6.86 7.60 18.00
CA ALA A 195 7.27 7.93 16.62
C ALA A 195 8.78 7.68 16.35
N GLU A 196 9.61 7.73 17.40
CA GLU A 196 11.06 7.47 17.31
C GLU A 196 11.43 6.01 17.60
N PHE A 197 10.44 5.16 17.92
CA PHE A 197 10.64 3.74 18.17
C PHE A 197 11.07 3.03 16.89
N TRP A 198 12.11 2.22 16.96
CA TRP A 198 12.67 1.46 15.83
C TRP A 198 13.04 2.31 14.61
N THR A 199 14.00 3.17 14.78
CA THR A 199 14.67 3.81 13.64
C THR A 199 15.56 2.80 12.88
N VAL A 200 16.06 3.17 11.70
CA VAL A 200 16.99 2.32 10.95
C VAL A 200 18.27 1.99 11.73
N ASP A 201 18.72 2.89 12.61
CA ASP A 201 19.88 2.67 13.49
C ASP A 201 19.64 1.56 14.52
N SER A 202 18.40 1.28 14.88
CA SER A 202 18.03 0.23 15.81
C SER A 202 18.42 -1.17 15.29
N ILE A 203 18.59 -1.34 13.97
CA ILE A 203 19.10 -2.59 13.36
C ILE A 203 20.51 -2.88 13.87
N ASN A 204 21.42 -1.93 13.71
CA ASN A 204 22.83 -2.12 14.06
C ASN A 204 23.05 -2.18 15.59
N LYS A 205 22.14 -1.57 16.37
CA LYS A 205 22.09 -1.68 17.83
C LYS A 205 21.49 -2.99 18.34
N LYS A 206 20.94 -3.85 17.45
CA LYS A 206 20.26 -5.11 17.79
C LYS A 206 19.03 -4.92 18.69
N GLU A 207 18.30 -3.85 18.49
CA GLU A 207 17.10 -3.51 19.28
C GLU A 207 15.80 -4.04 18.67
N ILE A 208 15.87 -4.60 17.45
CA ILE A 208 14.68 -5.08 16.73
C ILE A 208 14.24 -6.43 17.27
N VAL A 209 12.99 -6.50 17.70
CA VAL A 209 12.32 -7.70 18.21
C VAL A 209 11.03 -7.93 17.44
N GLY A 210 10.84 -9.14 16.91
CA GLY A 210 9.66 -9.44 16.08
C GLY A 210 9.17 -10.87 16.26
N LEU A 211 7.98 -11.12 15.71
CA LEU A 211 7.35 -12.45 15.64
C LEU A 211 7.53 -13.12 14.28
N GLY A 212 7.96 -12.35 13.26
CA GLY A 212 8.17 -12.84 11.90
C GLY A 212 9.37 -13.76 11.73
N PRO A 213 9.54 -14.34 10.52
CA PRO A 213 10.55 -15.37 10.25
C PRO A 213 11.99 -14.85 10.20
N PHE A 214 12.20 -13.56 9.93
CA PHE A 214 13.53 -12.99 9.75
C PHE A 214 13.68 -11.71 10.57
N ILE A 215 14.81 -11.56 11.26
CA ILE A 215 15.12 -10.39 12.08
C ILE A 215 16.26 -9.60 11.41
N PRO A 216 16.08 -8.29 11.17
CA PRO A 216 17.13 -7.46 10.61
C PRO A 216 18.27 -7.30 11.61
N VAL A 217 19.50 -7.54 11.16
CA VAL A 217 20.70 -7.57 12.03
C VAL A 217 21.81 -6.64 11.58
N GLU A 218 21.74 -6.13 10.37
CA GLU A 218 22.73 -5.22 9.82
C GLU A 218 22.08 -4.32 8.77
N TYR A 219 22.34 -3.03 8.86
CA TYR A 219 21.99 -2.04 7.85
C TYR A 219 23.23 -1.29 7.41
N VAL A 220 23.52 -1.33 6.13
CA VAL A 220 24.54 -0.52 5.49
C VAL A 220 23.80 0.44 4.55
N PRO A 221 23.79 1.76 4.85
CA PRO A 221 23.09 2.75 4.05
C PRO A 221 23.45 2.64 2.57
N ASP A 222 22.44 2.75 1.70
CA ASP A 222 22.53 2.68 0.24
C ASP A 222 23.11 1.37 -0.33
N GLN A 223 23.27 0.35 0.51
CA GLN A 223 23.78 -0.96 0.08
C GLN A 223 22.79 -2.10 0.38
N TYR A 224 22.47 -2.35 1.66
CA TYR A 224 21.56 -3.44 2.03
C TYR A 224 21.06 -3.37 3.46
N VAL A 225 19.96 -4.11 3.69
CA VAL A 225 19.56 -4.62 5.00
C VAL A 225 19.74 -6.13 5.01
N ARG A 226 20.49 -6.68 5.98
CA ARG A 226 20.68 -8.12 6.15
C ARG A 226 19.88 -8.61 7.34
N PHE A 227 19.20 -9.72 7.13
CA PHE A 227 18.37 -10.40 8.12
C PHE A 227 18.91 -11.81 8.37
N THR A 228 18.70 -12.30 9.59
CA THR A 228 18.90 -13.71 9.94
C THR A 228 17.57 -14.37 10.27
N ALA A 229 17.50 -15.68 10.08
CA ALA A 229 16.35 -16.47 10.52
C ALA A 229 16.08 -16.26 12.02
N ASN A 230 14.82 -16.03 12.37
CA ASN A 230 14.39 -15.91 13.77
C ASN A 230 14.49 -17.27 14.48
N PRO A 231 15.35 -17.42 15.48
CA PRO A 231 15.54 -18.70 16.17
C PRO A 231 14.31 -19.13 16.98
N ASN A 232 13.44 -18.19 17.32
CA ASN A 232 12.23 -18.42 18.10
C ASN A 232 10.95 -18.42 17.24
N TYR A 233 11.09 -18.46 15.90
CA TYR A 233 9.93 -18.49 15.00
C TYR A 233 9.09 -19.75 15.27
N TRP A 234 7.78 -19.59 15.45
CA TRP A 234 6.93 -20.63 16.00
C TRP A 234 6.49 -21.71 15.00
N LYS A 235 6.45 -21.39 13.69
CA LYS A 235 6.01 -22.34 12.67
C LYS A 235 6.99 -23.47 12.45
N LYS A 236 6.43 -24.66 12.15
CA LYS A 236 7.17 -25.86 11.76
C LYS A 236 6.52 -26.48 10.54
N ASP A 237 7.27 -27.15 9.71
CA ASP A 237 6.73 -27.96 8.63
C ASP A 237 6.13 -29.29 9.15
N LYS A 238 5.50 -30.06 8.26
CA LYS A 238 4.90 -31.38 8.58
C LYS A 238 5.89 -32.40 9.13
N ASN A 239 7.20 -32.20 8.94
CA ASN A 239 8.25 -33.06 9.45
C ASN A 239 8.79 -32.57 10.81
N GLY A 240 8.22 -31.49 11.35
CA GLY A 240 8.68 -30.85 12.58
C GLY A 240 9.89 -29.93 12.43
N THR A 241 10.34 -29.66 11.19
CA THR A 241 11.44 -28.72 10.94
C THR A 241 10.96 -27.30 11.18
N GLN A 242 11.64 -26.58 12.08
CA GLN A 242 11.29 -25.18 12.34
C GLN A 242 11.57 -24.30 11.11
N LEU A 243 10.60 -23.48 10.72
CA LEU A 243 10.77 -22.45 9.69
C LEU A 243 11.47 -21.19 10.27
N PRO A 244 11.99 -20.29 9.45
CA PRO A 244 12.09 -20.37 7.99
C PRO A 244 13.16 -21.37 7.55
N TYR A 245 13.07 -21.87 6.32
CA TYR A 245 14.12 -22.74 5.78
C TYR A 245 15.40 -21.97 5.48
N LEU A 246 15.28 -20.77 4.92
CA LEU A 246 16.42 -19.90 4.60
C LEU A 246 17.12 -19.44 5.88
N LYS A 247 18.44 -19.38 5.84
CA LYS A 247 19.27 -18.88 6.93
C LYS A 247 19.30 -17.36 6.99
N GLU A 248 19.34 -16.73 5.83
CA GLU A 248 19.48 -15.29 5.68
C GLU A 248 18.55 -14.75 4.58
N TYR A 249 18.17 -13.49 4.74
CA TYR A 249 17.51 -12.68 3.72
C TYR A 249 18.28 -11.36 3.57
N ILE A 250 18.53 -10.94 2.34
CA ILE A 250 19.22 -9.68 2.02
C ILE A 250 18.29 -8.81 1.18
N TYR A 251 17.98 -7.65 1.68
CA TYR A 251 17.26 -6.59 0.97
C TYR A 251 18.31 -5.63 0.40
N LYS A 252 18.73 -5.86 -0.86
CA LYS A 252 19.82 -5.17 -1.54
C LYS A 252 19.33 -3.89 -2.18
N ILE A 253 19.92 -2.75 -1.84
CA ILE A 253 19.58 -1.46 -2.39
C ILE A 253 20.36 -1.26 -3.70
N ILE A 254 19.63 -1.03 -4.79
CA ILE A 254 20.17 -0.91 -6.15
C ILE A 254 19.60 0.36 -6.77
N SER A 255 20.46 1.27 -7.20
CA SER A 255 20.11 2.65 -7.55
C SER A 255 19.23 2.84 -8.78
N SER A 256 19.05 1.81 -9.63
CA SER A 256 18.22 1.91 -10.84
C SER A 256 17.64 0.57 -11.27
N GLN A 257 16.54 0.61 -12.03
CA GLN A 257 15.92 -0.57 -12.62
C GLN A 257 16.87 -1.28 -13.63
N ASP A 258 17.70 -0.56 -14.35
CA ASP A 258 18.65 -1.15 -15.27
C ASP A 258 19.78 -1.90 -14.52
N ALA A 259 20.26 -1.34 -13.41
CA ALA A 259 21.21 -2.03 -12.53
C ALA A 259 20.57 -3.26 -11.86
N MET A 260 19.30 -3.18 -11.50
CA MET A 260 18.54 -4.30 -10.93
C MET A 260 18.36 -5.44 -11.94
N LYS A 261 18.04 -5.12 -13.20
CA LYS A 261 18.01 -6.09 -14.30
C LYS A 261 19.35 -6.81 -14.43
N LEU A 262 20.44 -6.05 -14.47
CA LEU A 262 21.79 -6.62 -14.60
C LEU A 262 22.17 -7.50 -13.40
N ALA A 263 21.81 -7.08 -12.18
CA ALA A 263 22.02 -7.88 -10.97
C ALA A 263 21.26 -9.22 -11.03
N PHE A 264 20.04 -9.23 -11.56
CA PHE A 264 19.27 -10.46 -11.77
C PHE A 264 19.89 -11.37 -12.83
N GLU A 265 20.34 -10.81 -13.97
CA GLU A 265 21.02 -11.56 -15.03
C GLU A 265 22.31 -12.25 -14.54
N LYS A 266 23.01 -11.62 -13.59
CA LYS A 266 24.23 -12.15 -12.95
C LYS A 266 23.94 -13.11 -11.79
N GLY A 267 22.67 -13.29 -11.39
CA GLY A 267 22.30 -14.08 -10.22
C GLY A 267 22.67 -13.44 -8.88
N GLU A 268 22.88 -12.11 -8.83
CA GLU A 268 23.15 -11.35 -7.60
C GLU A 268 21.90 -11.09 -6.79
N ILE A 269 20.72 -11.17 -7.41
CA ILE A 269 19.41 -11.16 -6.77
C ILE A 269 18.59 -12.35 -7.29
N ASP A 270 17.73 -12.89 -6.45
CA ASP A 270 16.96 -14.10 -6.72
C ASP A 270 15.60 -13.88 -7.32
N ILE A 271 15.02 -12.72 -7.06
CA ILE A 271 13.69 -12.34 -7.50
C ILE A 271 13.78 -10.99 -8.21
N TYR A 272 13.09 -10.89 -9.32
CA TYR A 272 13.00 -9.68 -10.13
C TYR A 272 11.57 -9.49 -10.66
N ALA A 273 11.12 -8.26 -10.74
CA ALA A 273 9.89 -7.88 -11.42
C ALA A 273 10.25 -7.21 -12.76
N PRO A 274 10.29 -7.96 -13.88
CA PRO A 274 10.68 -7.41 -15.19
C PRO A 274 9.75 -6.27 -15.61
N ARG A 275 10.30 -5.25 -16.24
CA ARG A 275 9.49 -4.27 -16.99
C ARG A 275 8.82 -4.97 -18.17
N GLY A 276 7.71 -4.44 -18.68
CA GLY A 276 7.05 -4.98 -19.86
C GLY A 276 7.99 -5.16 -21.05
N THR A 277 8.90 -4.20 -21.27
CA THR A 277 9.92 -4.24 -22.34
C THR A 277 10.99 -5.32 -22.17
N GLU A 278 11.12 -5.90 -20.97
CA GLU A 278 12.12 -6.91 -20.64
C GLU A 278 11.54 -8.32 -20.57
N PHE A 279 10.22 -8.42 -20.44
CA PHE A 279 9.52 -9.67 -20.20
C PHE A 279 9.82 -10.72 -21.28
N SER A 280 9.70 -10.36 -22.55
CA SER A 280 9.98 -11.27 -23.67
C SER A 280 11.43 -11.73 -23.66
N TYR A 281 12.39 -10.81 -23.40
CA TYR A 281 13.80 -11.15 -23.29
C TYR A 281 14.07 -12.21 -22.21
N PHE A 282 13.54 -12.03 -21.01
CA PHE A 282 13.71 -13.02 -19.94
C PHE A 282 12.96 -14.31 -20.23
N LYS A 283 11.76 -14.23 -20.82
CA LYS A 283 10.95 -15.42 -21.17
C LYS A 283 11.63 -16.29 -22.19
N GLU A 284 12.23 -15.72 -23.21
CA GLU A 284 12.98 -16.43 -24.25
C GLU A 284 14.30 -17.03 -23.71
N ASN A 285 14.86 -16.44 -22.65
CA ASN A 285 16.14 -16.85 -22.07
C ASN A 285 15.99 -17.59 -20.72
N GLU A 286 14.80 -18.12 -20.37
CA GLU A 286 14.57 -18.86 -19.12
C GLU A 286 15.60 -19.97 -18.88
N LYS A 287 15.90 -20.77 -19.92
CA LYS A 287 16.90 -21.84 -19.82
C LYS A 287 18.31 -21.32 -19.63
N LYS A 288 18.70 -20.25 -20.35
CA LYS A 288 20.03 -19.66 -20.29
C LYS A 288 20.36 -19.12 -18.90
N PHE A 289 19.41 -18.43 -18.28
CA PHE A 289 19.60 -17.84 -16.95
C PHE A 289 19.18 -18.76 -15.80
N ASN A 290 18.62 -19.94 -16.12
CA ASN A 290 18.05 -20.87 -15.13
C ASN A 290 17.02 -20.18 -14.21
N ILE A 291 16.03 -19.53 -14.83
CA ILE A 291 14.97 -18.76 -14.19
C ILE A 291 13.58 -19.22 -14.61
N THR A 292 12.57 -18.84 -13.87
CA THR A 292 11.15 -18.90 -14.25
C THR A 292 10.61 -17.48 -14.42
N VAL A 293 9.85 -17.23 -15.49
CA VAL A 293 9.24 -15.94 -15.81
C VAL A 293 7.74 -16.10 -16.02
N LEU A 294 6.94 -15.30 -15.32
CA LEU A 294 5.49 -15.40 -15.30
C LEU A 294 4.80 -14.03 -15.41
N SER A 295 3.73 -13.95 -16.22
CA SER A 295 2.76 -12.84 -16.21
C SER A 295 1.49 -13.28 -15.50
N TYR A 296 0.99 -12.48 -14.54
CA TYR A 296 -0.09 -12.85 -13.62
C TYR A 296 -1.23 -11.82 -13.57
N GLY A 297 -1.69 -11.34 -14.72
CA GLY A 297 -2.82 -10.40 -14.79
C GLY A 297 -2.54 -9.00 -14.23
N PRO A 298 -3.58 -8.14 -14.10
CA PRO A 298 -3.42 -6.77 -13.64
C PRO A 298 -2.90 -6.65 -12.20
N ALA A 299 -2.14 -5.60 -11.93
CA ALA A 299 -1.72 -5.25 -10.57
C ALA A 299 -2.87 -4.57 -9.80
N TYR A 300 -2.82 -4.63 -8.47
CA TYR A 300 -3.70 -3.80 -7.63
C TYR A 300 -3.19 -2.37 -7.49
N GLY A 301 -1.90 -2.18 -7.63
CA GLY A 301 -1.26 -0.87 -7.53
C GLY A 301 -1.72 0.10 -8.62
N THR A 302 -1.57 1.38 -8.33
CA THR A 302 -1.94 2.47 -9.22
C THR A 302 -0.74 3.35 -9.49
N GLN A 303 -0.67 3.94 -10.69
CA GLN A 303 0.25 5.02 -11.00
C GLN A 303 -0.52 6.21 -11.56
N PHE A 304 -0.18 7.40 -11.11
CA PHE A 304 -0.90 8.62 -11.46
C PHE A 304 0.02 9.84 -11.41
N ILE A 305 -0.43 10.93 -12.02
CA ILE A 305 0.04 12.27 -11.72
C ILE A 305 -1.00 12.96 -10.82
N THR A 306 -0.52 13.70 -9.85
CA THR A 306 -1.32 14.54 -8.97
C THR A 306 -0.70 15.93 -8.81
N PHE A 307 -1.50 16.87 -8.30
CA PHE A 307 -1.16 18.29 -8.17
C PHE A 307 -1.34 18.74 -6.72
N ASN A 308 -0.50 19.65 -6.26
CA ASN A 308 -0.63 20.25 -4.93
C ASN A 308 -1.72 21.34 -4.92
N TRP A 309 -2.90 21.02 -4.39
CA TRP A 309 -4.02 21.97 -4.29
C TRP A 309 -3.82 23.02 -3.19
N ASN A 310 -2.86 22.80 -2.29
CA ASN A 310 -2.47 23.72 -1.24
C ASN A 310 -1.16 24.47 -1.57
N ASN A 311 -0.83 24.56 -2.88
CA ASN A 311 0.37 25.24 -3.32
C ASN A 311 0.40 26.69 -2.81
N LYS A 312 1.56 27.16 -2.34
CA LYS A 312 1.77 28.52 -1.84
C LYS A 312 1.60 29.58 -2.91
N ASP A 313 1.91 29.24 -4.17
CA ASP A 313 1.64 30.09 -5.35
C ASP A 313 0.13 30.05 -5.65
N GLU A 314 -0.53 31.21 -5.54
CA GLU A 314 -1.97 31.37 -5.82
C GLU A 314 -2.32 30.91 -7.24
N ALA A 315 -1.50 31.23 -8.23
CA ALA A 315 -1.78 30.87 -9.62
C ALA A 315 -1.82 29.35 -9.79
N LYS A 316 -0.82 28.65 -9.27
CA LYS A 316 -0.74 27.19 -9.32
C LYS A 316 -1.89 26.54 -8.54
N ARG A 317 -2.21 27.07 -7.37
CA ARG A 317 -3.35 26.61 -6.56
C ARG A 317 -4.66 26.74 -7.33
N ASP A 318 -4.91 27.89 -8.01
CA ASP A 318 -6.10 28.11 -8.84
C ASP A 318 -6.16 27.09 -10.00
N TRP A 319 -5.04 26.86 -10.70
CA TRP A 319 -4.98 25.91 -11.82
C TRP A 319 -5.22 24.47 -11.37
N PHE A 320 -4.57 24.04 -10.30
CA PHE A 320 -4.61 22.66 -9.83
C PHE A 320 -5.97 22.27 -9.24
N ARG A 321 -6.69 23.23 -8.65
CA ARG A 321 -8.07 23.03 -8.18
C ARG A 321 -9.10 23.07 -9.31
N ASN A 322 -8.77 23.61 -10.47
CA ASN A 322 -9.68 23.67 -11.61
C ASN A 322 -9.83 22.29 -12.26
N VAL A 323 -11.04 21.73 -12.21
CA VAL A 323 -11.32 20.39 -12.75
C VAL A 323 -11.10 20.31 -14.27
N HIS A 324 -11.36 21.40 -15.01
CA HIS A 324 -11.14 21.46 -16.45
C HIS A 324 -9.64 21.44 -16.79
N PHE A 325 -8.79 22.07 -15.96
CA PHE A 325 -7.35 21.94 -16.08
C PHE A 325 -6.91 20.47 -15.91
N ARG A 326 -7.41 19.78 -14.88
CA ARG A 326 -7.08 18.37 -14.66
C ARG A 326 -7.60 17.46 -15.79
N LYS A 327 -8.83 17.71 -16.28
CA LYS A 327 -9.37 16.98 -17.45
C LYS A 327 -8.52 17.22 -18.70
N ALA A 328 -8.03 18.44 -18.92
CA ALA A 328 -7.13 18.73 -20.02
C ALA A 328 -5.82 17.92 -19.91
N VAL A 329 -5.24 17.81 -18.71
CA VAL A 329 -4.06 16.97 -18.47
C VAL A 329 -4.39 15.48 -18.69
N ALA A 330 -5.57 15.03 -18.27
CA ALA A 330 -6.01 13.65 -18.48
C ALA A 330 -6.14 13.30 -19.98
N TYR A 331 -6.73 14.19 -20.79
CA TYR A 331 -6.78 14.05 -22.25
C TYR A 331 -5.40 14.16 -22.93
N ALA A 332 -4.43 14.83 -22.31
CA ALA A 332 -3.06 14.90 -22.80
C ALA A 332 -2.21 13.67 -22.46
N MET A 333 -2.70 12.78 -21.62
CA MET A 333 -2.00 11.54 -21.21
C MET A 333 -2.16 10.48 -22.30
N ASP A 334 -1.15 10.28 -23.13
CA ASP A 334 -1.13 9.24 -24.18
C ASP A 334 -0.87 7.86 -23.59
N LYS A 335 -1.93 7.28 -23.01
CA LYS A 335 -1.86 5.95 -22.36
C LYS A 335 -1.51 4.85 -23.35
N LYS A 336 -1.99 4.93 -24.59
CA LYS A 336 -1.63 3.94 -25.61
C LYS A 336 -0.13 3.97 -25.88
N LYS A 337 0.46 5.15 -26.07
CA LYS A 337 1.91 5.28 -26.25
C LYS A 337 2.67 4.77 -25.03
N ILE A 338 2.21 5.07 -23.81
CA ILE A 338 2.78 4.55 -22.56
C ILE A 338 2.78 3.03 -22.56
N ILE A 339 1.64 2.39 -22.88
CA ILE A 339 1.51 0.92 -22.94
C ILE A 339 2.47 0.34 -23.97
N ASP A 340 2.49 0.89 -25.18
CA ASP A 340 3.28 0.35 -26.28
C ASP A 340 4.79 0.51 -26.03
N THR A 341 5.23 1.69 -25.55
CA THR A 341 6.67 2.01 -25.45
C THR A 341 7.33 1.67 -24.14
N LEU A 342 6.58 1.73 -23.02
CA LEU A 342 7.15 1.50 -21.69
C LEU A 342 6.81 0.13 -21.11
N TYR A 343 5.74 -0.51 -21.61
CA TYR A 343 5.26 -1.80 -21.11
C TYR A 343 5.21 -2.89 -22.18
N ASN A 344 5.57 -2.58 -23.44
CA ASN A 344 5.53 -3.53 -24.57
C ASN A 344 4.17 -4.28 -24.67
N GLY A 345 3.07 -3.54 -24.49
CA GLY A 345 1.71 -4.09 -24.47
C GLY A 345 1.27 -4.77 -23.15
N LEU A 346 2.18 -4.89 -22.16
CA LEU A 346 1.91 -5.58 -20.89
C LEU A 346 1.38 -4.64 -19.79
N ALA A 347 0.45 -3.79 -20.17
CA ALA A 347 -0.30 -2.90 -19.28
C ALA A 347 -1.68 -2.62 -19.87
N ILE A 348 -2.57 -2.10 -19.06
CA ILE A 348 -3.93 -1.71 -19.43
C ILE A 348 -4.19 -0.27 -18.98
N GLU A 349 -5.07 0.46 -19.68
CA GLU A 349 -5.45 1.81 -19.28
C GLU A 349 -6.14 1.81 -17.93
N GLN A 350 -5.73 2.71 -17.04
CA GLN A 350 -6.38 2.88 -15.73
C GLN A 350 -7.09 4.24 -15.66
N TRP A 351 -8.32 4.25 -15.09
CA TRP A 351 -9.17 5.44 -15.02
C TRP A 351 -9.78 5.65 -13.63
N SER A 352 -9.55 4.73 -12.70
CA SER A 352 -10.19 4.64 -11.40
C SER A 352 -9.17 4.29 -10.32
N PRO A 353 -9.39 4.71 -9.06
CA PRO A 353 -8.58 4.25 -7.93
C PRO A 353 -8.70 2.73 -7.72
N VAL A 354 -9.82 2.15 -8.10
CA VAL A 354 -10.06 0.71 -7.98
C VAL A 354 -9.47 0.01 -9.20
N SER A 355 -8.53 -0.89 -8.98
CA SER A 355 -7.91 -1.69 -10.03
C SER A 355 -8.92 -2.62 -10.69
N MET A 356 -8.73 -2.92 -11.98
CA MET A 356 -9.51 -3.94 -12.69
C MET A 356 -9.34 -5.36 -12.11
N ALA A 357 -8.31 -5.61 -11.31
CA ALA A 357 -8.15 -6.85 -10.57
C ALA A 357 -9.09 -6.97 -9.36
N SER A 358 -9.64 -5.85 -8.87
CA SER A 358 -10.54 -5.84 -7.71
C SER A 358 -11.95 -6.31 -8.07
N PRO A 359 -12.60 -7.13 -7.22
CA PRO A 359 -13.99 -7.55 -7.41
C PRO A 359 -15.00 -6.38 -7.34
N TYR A 360 -14.55 -5.20 -6.88
CA TYR A 360 -15.36 -3.99 -6.77
C TYR A 360 -15.21 -3.05 -7.98
N TYR A 361 -14.36 -3.38 -8.97
CA TYR A 361 -14.22 -2.56 -10.16
C TYR A 361 -15.49 -2.57 -11.01
N ASN A 362 -15.97 -1.39 -11.39
CA ASN A 362 -17.14 -1.24 -12.25
C ASN A 362 -16.85 -0.30 -13.43
N GLU A 363 -16.49 -0.89 -14.56
CA GLU A 363 -16.14 -0.16 -15.78
C GLU A 363 -17.24 0.79 -16.28
N LYS A 364 -18.53 0.44 -16.06
CA LYS A 364 -19.69 1.17 -16.61
C LYS A 364 -19.86 2.57 -16.02
N VAL A 365 -19.33 2.81 -14.82
CA VAL A 365 -19.48 4.10 -14.11
C VAL A 365 -18.24 4.99 -14.21
N VAL A 366 -17.14 4.47 -14.72
CA VAL A 366 -15.86 5.17 -14.75
C VAL A 366 -15.78 6.09 -15.97
N ALA A 367 -15.59 7.40 -15.74
CA ALA A 367 -15.33 8.36 -16.80
C ALA A 367 -13.93 8.13 -17.39
N LYS A 368 -13.84 8.16 -18.73
CA LYS A 368 -12.61 7.93 -19.49
C LYS A 368 -12.21 9.16 -20.30
N TYR A 369 -10.92 9.44 -20.36
CA TYR A 369 -10.32 10.57 -21.04
C TYR A 369 -9.26 10.09 -22.06
N PRO A 370 -9.67 9.44 -23.18
CA PRO A 370 -8.74 8.96 -24.20
C PRO A 370 -7.91 10.10 -24.75
N TYR A 371 -6.65 9.83 -25.07
CA TYR A 371 -5.72 10.83 -25.58
C TYR A 371 -6.31 11.63 -26.75
N ASP A 372 -6.44 12.94 -26.55
CA ASP A 372 -6.98 13.88 -27.56
C ASP A 372 -6.61 15.32 -27.17
N LEU A 373 -5.60 15.88 -27.85
CA LEU A 373 -5.16 17.25 -27.57
C LEU A 373 -6.20 18.32 -27.97
N ASN A 374 -7.15 18.02 -28.86
CA ASN A 374 -8.24 18.96 -29.19
C ASN A 374 -9.26 19.01 -28.04
N LYS A 375 -9.61 17.87 -27.47
CA LYS A 375 -10.43 17.81 -26.25
C LYS A 375 -9.71 18.46 -25.07
N SER A 376 -8.41 18.24 -24.94
CA SER A 376 -7.59 18.93 -23.94
C SER A 376 -7.68 20.44 -24.06
N LYS A 377 -7.54 21.00 -25.29
CA LYS A 377 -7.72 22.44 -25.57
C LYS A 377 -9.16 22.91 -25.27
N ALA A 378 -10.16 22.10 -25.57
CA ALA A 378 -11.56 22.43 -25.26
C ALA A 378 -11.78 22.54 -23.74
N GLU A 379 -11.27 21.60 -22.97
CA GLU A 379 -11.33 21.65 -21.51
C GLU A 379 -10.59 22.87 -20.94
N LEU A 380 -9.40 23.21 -21.46
CA LEU A 380 -8.70 24.41 -21.03
C LEU A 380 -9.54 25.68 -21.29
N LYS A 381 -10.21 25.78 -22.44
CA LYS A 381 -11.13 26.91 -22.71
C LYS A 381 -12.28 26.96 -21.70
N LEU A 382 -12.91 25.82 -21.40
CA LEU A 382 -13.96 25.73 -20.39
C LEU A 382 -13.46 26.13 -19.00
N GLY A 383 -12.19 25.83 -18.68
CA GLY A 383 -11.51 26.24 -17.47
C GLY A 383 -11.09 27.71 -17.40
N GLY A 384 -11.38 28.52 -18.47
CA GLY A 384 -11.05 29.94 -18.54
C GLY A 384 -9.62 30.24 -19.05
N PHE A 385 -8.94 29.24 -19.61
CA PHE A 385 -7.60 29.44 -20.17
C PHE A 385 -7.66 29.89 -21.62
N THR A 386 -6.65 30.68 -22.03
CA THR A 386 -6.50 31.22 -23.38
C THR A 386 -5.07 31.08 -23.86
N TRP A 387 -4.80 31.41 -25.13
CA TRP A 387 -3.44 31.40 -25.69
C TRP A 387 -3.04 32.78 -26.14
N ASP A 388 -1.82 33.18 -25.84
CA ASP A 388 -1.24 34.42 -26.41
C ASP A 388 -0.84 34.22 -27.89
N LYS A 389 -0.36 35.32 -28.51
CA LYS A 389 0.09 35.31 -29.92
C LYS A 389 1.27 34.36 -30.20
N ASN A 390 2.00 33.95 -29.20
CA ASN A 390 3.13 33.01 -29.28
C ASN A 390 2.73 31.58 -28.98
N GLY A 391 1.42 31.28 -28.74
CA GLY A 391 0.92 29.98 -28.40
C GLY A 391 1.15 29.57 -26.96
N ARG A 392 1.54 30.49 -26.06
CA ARG A 392 1.68 30.20 -24.63
C ARG A 392 0.31 30.17 -23.96
N LEU A 393 0.07 29.18 -23.14
CA LEU A 393 -1.16 29.06 -22.35
C LEU A 393 -1.17 30.07 -21.21
N LEU A 394 -2.25 30.86 -21.15
CA LEU A 394 -2.51 31.83 -20.08
C LEU A 394 -3.77 31.45 -19.31
N ASP A 395 -3.79 31.70 -18.01
CA ASP A 395 -5.00 31.59 -17.22
C ASP A 395 -5.94 32.82 -17.41
N SER A 396 -7.08 32.82 -16.73
CA SER A 396 -8.08 33.89 -16.79
C SER A 396 -7.58 35.26 -16.32
N LYS A 397 -6.46 35.31 -15.57
CA LYS A 397 -5.80 36.53 -15.09
C LYS A 397 -4.62 36.92 -15.99
N GLY A 398 -4.41 36.23 -17.13
CA GLY A 398 -3.32 36.46 -18.07
C GLY A 398 -1.95 35.94 -17.61
N ARG A 399 -1.88 35.11 -16.58
CA ARG A 399 -0.62 34.55 -16.07
C ARG A 399 -0.21 33.33 -16.91
N PRO A 400 1.06 33.21 -17.35
CA PRO A 400 1.52 32.04 -18.09
C PRO A 400 1.50 30.78 -17.21
N VAL A 401 0.97 29.67 -17.74
CA VAL A 401 0.92 28.39 -17.04
C VAL A 401 2.28 27.72 -17.08
N LYS A 402 2.93 27.67 -15.91
CA LYS A 402 4.22 27.01 -15.73
C LYS A 402 4.29 26.27 -14.39
N PHE A 403 4.83 25.04 -14.40
CA PHE A 403 5.01 24.25 -13.18
C PHE A 403 6.04 23.13 -13.38
N ILE A 404 6.43 22.52 -12.27
CA ILE A 404 7.39 21.42 -12.23
C ILE A 404 6.61 20.11 -12.06
N ILE A 405 7.00 19.10 -12.84
CA ILE A 405 6.57 17.71 -12.62
C ILE A 405 7.76 16.93 -12.07
N GLU A 406 7.59 16.28 -10.93
CA GLU A 406 8.62 15.48 -10.27
C GLU A 406 8.27 14.00 -10.30
N THR A 407 9.28 13.15 -10.23
CA THR A 407 9.18 11.72 -9.96
C THR A 407 10.48 11.20 -9.35
N ASN A 408 10.48 9.95 -8.86
CA ASN A 408 11.71 9.35 -8.37
C ASN A 408 12.66 8.98 -9.52
N ALA A 409 13.92 9.42 -9.40
CA ALA A 409 14.98 9.04 -10.32
C ALA A 409 15.25 7.54 -10.26
N GLY A 410 15.74 6.98 -11.37
CA GLY A 410 16.04 5.56 -11.50
C GLY A 410 14.84 4.67 -11.84
N ASN A 411 13.61 5.17 -11.71
CA ASN A 411 12.41 4.49 -12.18
C ASN A 411 12.11 4.84 -13.64
N LYS A 412 12.67 4.06 -14.57
CA LYS A 412 12.59 4.34 -16.01
C LYS A 412 11.16 4.42 -16.56
N VAL A 413 10.24 3.67 -15.96
CA VAL A 413 8.83 3.72 -16.37
C VAL A 413 8.22 5.08 -16.01
N ARG A 414 8.38 5.54 -14.77
CA ARG A 414 7.87 6.86 -14.36
C ARG A 414 8.56 8.00 -15.08
N GLU A 415 9.87 7.89 -15.29
CA GLU A 415 10.62 8.87 -16.12
C GLU A 415 10.06 8.93 -17.53
N GLY A 416 9.78 7.77 -18.15
CA GLY A 416 9.17 7.68 -19.48
C GLY A 416 7.76 8.31 -19.53
N VAL A 417 6.91 8.03 -18.54
CA VAL A 417 5.59 8.65 -18.41
C VAL A 417 5.70 10.17 -18.30
N GLY A 418 6.62 10.66 -17.46
CA GLY A 418 6.86 12.09 -17.28
C GLY A 418 7.30 12.78 -18.58
N ASN A 419 8.19 12.15 -19.34
CA ASN A 419 8.64 12.67 -20.64
C ASN A 419 7.50 12.73 -21.68
N ILE A 420 6.68 11.65 -21.78
CA ILE A 420 5.55 11.59 -22.70
C ILE A 420 4.53 12.69 -22.36
N LEU A 421 4.14 12.81 -21.09
CA LEU A 421 3.19 13.80 -20.64
C LEU A 421 3.72 15.23 -20.82
N THR A 422 4.97 15.50 -20.40
CA THR A 422 5.60 16.83 -20.57
C THR A 422 5.61 17.27 -22.03
N ALA A 423 5.92 16.36 -22.95
CA ALA A 423 5.91 16.66 -24.39
C ALA A 423 4.48 17.05 -24.89
N ALA A 424 3.44 16.37 -24.40
CA ALA A 424 2.05 16.67 -24.73
C ALA A 424 1.60 18.01 -24.14
N LEU A 425 1.93 18.30 -22.87
CA LEU A 425 1.57 19.55 -22.21
C LEU A 425 2.25 20.78 -22.85
N LYS A 426 3.50 20.64 -23.30
CA LYS A 426 4.19 21.69 -24.07
C LYS A 426 3.50 22.03 -25.40
N GLN A 427 2.90 21.03 -26.09
CA GLN A 427 2.09 21.27 -27.29
C GLN A 427 0.79 22.02 -26.98
N LEU A 428 0.35 22.04 -25.74
CA LEU A 428 -0.78 22.85 -25.28
C LEU A 428 -0.38 24.28 -24.87
N GLY A 429 0.90 24.63 -24.98
CA GLY A 429 1.43 25.95 -24.63
C GLY A 429 1.82 26.12 -23.15
N MET A 430 1.91 25.05 -22.38
CA MET A 430 2.36 25.07 -20.99
C MET A 430 3.89 25.05 -20.92
N ASP A 431 4.48 25.78 -19.96
CA ASP A 431 5.91 25.75 -19.67
C ASP A 431 6.17 24.74 -18.54
N ILE A 432 6.60 23.54 -18.92
CA ILE A 432 6.78 22.41 -18.00
C ILE A 432 8.25 22.07 -17.86
N THR A 433 8.72 21.99 -16.60
CA THR A 433 10.00 21.39 -16.25
C THR A 433 9.77 20.02 -15.63
N PHE A 434 10.39 18.98 -16.17
CA PHE A 434 10.31 17.62 -15.60
C PHE A 434 11.61 17.29 -14.88
N VAL A 435 11.52 16.91 -13.57
CA VAL A 435 12.67 16.73 -12.68
C VAL A 435 12.56 15.39 -11.94
N PRO A 436 13.23 14.32 -12.41
CA PRO A 436 13.45 13.14 -11.58
C PRO A 436 14.42 13.45 -10.44
N GLY A 437 14.07 13.03 -9.21
CA GLY A 437 14.84 13.30 -7.99
C GLY A 437 14.90 12.11 -7.02
N ASP A 438 15.55 12.30 -5.87
CA ASP A 438 15.58 11.29 -4.82
C ASP A 438 14.18 11.04 -4.24
N PHE A 439 13.81 9.76 -4.10
CA PHE A 439 12.46 9.36 -3.68
C PHE A 439 12.12 9.88 -2.28
N ASN A 440 13.02 9.70 -1.33
CA ASN A 440 12.76 10.07 0.07
C ASN A 440 12.66 11.59 0.24
N THR A 441 13.49 12.32 -0.48
CA THR A 441 13.44 13.80 -0.52
C THR A 441 12.11 14.27 -1.13
N MET A 442 11.66 13.65 -2.21
CA MET A 442 10.37 13.96 -2.86
C MET A 442 9.19 13.70 -1.90
N ILE A 443 9.16 12.54 -1.21
CA ILE A 443 8.12 12.22 -0.23
C ILE A 443 8.11 13.20 0.93
N ASN A 444 9.29 13.57 1.46
CA ASN A 444 9.38 14.55 2.53
C ASN A 444 8.85 15.93 2.09
N ARG A 445 9.20 16.39 0.88
CA ARG A 445 8.68 17.67 0.33
C ARG A 445 7.16 17.60 0.15
N MET A 446 6.63 16.48 -0.32
CA MET A 446 5.20 16.27 -0.56
C MET A 446 4.38 16.29 0.74
N LEU A 447 4.81 15.57 1.77
CA LEU A 447 4.01 15.37 2.98
C LEU A 447 4.31 16.38 4.10
N ASN A 448 5.58 16.75 4.28
CA ASN A 448 6.01 17.49 5.46
C ASN A 448 6.38 18.95 5.19
N VAL A 449 6.61 19.35 3.93
CA VAL A 449 7.10 20.71 3.59
C VAL A 449 6.10 21.47 2.71
N GLY A 450 5.37 20.78 1.85
CA GLY A 450 4.41 21.36 0.90
C GLY A 450 5.06 22.08 -0.31
N ASP A 451 6.36 21.92 -0.52
CA ASP A 451 7.12 22.56 -1.61
C ASP A 451 7.19 21.63 -2.84
N TRP A 452 6.09 21.53 -3.56
CA TRP A 452 5.97 20.76 -4.80
C TRP A 452 4.79 21.28 -5.65
N ASP A 453 4.82 21.01 -6.97
CA ASP A 453 3.75 21.40 -7.89
C ASP A 453 2.93 20.19 -8.35
N ALA A 454 3.58 19.26 -9.04
CA ALA A 454 2.98 18.04 -9.53
C ALA A 454 3.95 16.86 -9.37
N ILE A 455 3.43 15.68 -9.05
CA ILE A 455 4.23 14.47 -8.81
C ILE A 455 3.63 13.29 -9.57
N ILE A 456 4.48 12.52 -10.27
CA ILE A 456 4.15 11.20 -10.80
C ILE A 456 4.62 10.16 -9.79
N ILE A 457 3.65 9.45 -9.18
CA ILE A 457 3.89 8.45 -8.13
C ILE A 457 2.87 7.33 -8.25
N GLY A 458 2.93 6.33 -7.38
CA GLY A 458 1.95 5.25 -7.30
C GLY A 458 1.69 4.80 -5.88
N LEU A 459 0.59 4.11 -5.69
CA LEU A 459 0.18 3.42 -4.47
C LEU A 459 0.11 1.92 -4.73
N THR A 460 0.38 1.11 -3.71
CA THR A 460 0.39 -0.35 -3.83
C THR A 460 -0.98 -0.95 -4.11
N GLY A 461 -2.05 -0.30 -3.65
CA GLY A 461 -3.42 -0.75 -3.84
C GLY A 461 -3.80 -2.01 -3.06
N SER A 462 -5.06 -2.38 -3.14
CA SER A 462 -5.65 -3.56 -2.49
C SER A 462 -6.80 -4.11 -3.34
N ASP A 463 -7.19 -5.36 -3.09
CA ASP A 463 -8.42 -5.96 -3.60
C ASP A 463 -9.67 -5.27 -3.00
N GLU A 464 -9.56 -4.78 -1.76
CA GLU A 464 -10.60 -4.08 -1.01
C GLU A 464 -10.32 -2.56 -1.01
N PRO A 465 -11.17 -1.73 -1.65
CA PRO A 465 -10.92 -0.29 -1.76
C PRO A 465 -10.90 0.45 -0.42
N GLN A 466 -11.52 -0.09 0.64
CA GLN A 466 -11.50 0.49 1.98
C GLN A 466 -10.08 0.67 2.52
N GLY A 467 -9.12 -0.16 2.10
CA GLY A 467 -7.70 0.01 2.42
C GLY A 467 -7.10 1.34 2.00
N GLY A 468 -7.78 2.08 1.12
CA GLY A 468 -7.42 3.44 0.70
C GLY A 468 -8.01 4.56 1.56
N ASN A 469 -8.63 4.26 2.70
CA ASN A 469 -9.27 5.28 3.54
C ASN A 469 -8.31 6.43 3.90
N ASN A 470 -7.07 6.13 4.26
CA ASN A 470 -6.04 7.11 4.57
C ASN A 470 -5.63 8.02 3.39
N VAL A 471 -6.00 7.64 2.16
CA VAL A 471 -5.81 8.45 0.94
C VAL A 471 -7.07 9.27 0.63
N TRP A 472 -8.26 8.71 0.86
CA TRP A 472 -9.52 9.27 0.37
C TRP A 472 -10.34 9.99 1.43
N SER A 473 -10.10 9.77 2.72
CA SER A 473 -10.67 10.58 3.80
C SER A 473 -10.06 11.98 3.81
N ILE A 474 -10.88 12.98 4.12
CA ILE A 474 -10.46 14.40 4.16
C ILE A 474 -9.28 14.61 5.12
N ASP A 475 -9.27 13.90 6.24
CA ASP A 475 -8.23 13.97 7.27
C ASP A 475 -7.22 12.82 7.16
N GLY A 476 -7.22 12.12 6.03
CA GLY A 476 -6.31 11.02 5.77
C GLY A 476 -4.86 11.46 5.64
N SER A 477 -3.96 10.75 6.26
CA SER A 477 -2.51 11.08 6.29
C SER A 477 -1.83 11.01 4.93
N LEU A 478 -2.48 10.40 3.93
CA LEU A 478 -2.02 10.31 2.54
C LEU A 478 -2.96 11.00 1.54
N HIS A 479 -3.82 11.92 2.01
CA HIS A 479 -4.66 12.78 1.14
C HIS A 479 -3.83 13.91 0.50
N PHE A 480 -2.68 13.57 -0.03
CA PHE A 480 -1.55 14.46 -0.33
C PHE A 480 -1.82 15.56 -1.35
N TRP A 481 -2.84 15.45 -2.22
CA TRP A 481 -3.19 16.55 -3.13
C TRP A 481 -3.87 17.70 -2.39
N ASN A 482 -4.57 17.41 -1.29
CA ASN A 482 -5.34 18.38 -0.49
C ASN A 482 -5.28 18.05 1.01
N LEU A 483 -4.05 17.88 1.56
CA LEU A 483 -3.87 17.61 3.00
C LEU A 483 -4.58 18.66 3.85
N SER A 484 -5.24 18.22 4.92
CA SER A 484 -5.89 19.14 5.85
C SER A 484 -4.86 19.85 6.74
N PRO A 485 -5.16 21.07 7.24
CA PRO A 485 -4.30 21.76 8.20
C PRO A 485 -4.10 20.99 9.52
N GLU A 486 -4.98 20.05 9.84
CA GLU A 486 -4.88 19.20 11.03
C GLU A 486 -3.83 18.09 10.84
N VAL A 487 -3.58 17.70 9.59
CA VAL A 487 -2.61 16.65 9.22
C VAL A 487 -1.24 17.24 8.87
N ALA A 488 -1.21 18.47 8.32
CA ALA A 488 0.03 19.07 7.81
C ALA A 488 0.13 20.56 8.17
N ASP A 489 1.03 20.91 9.09
CA ASP A 489 1.24 22.27 9.60
C ASP A 489 1.61 23.30 8.53
N TRP A 490 2.11 22.85 7.36
CA TRP A 490 2.45 23.73 6.25
C TRP A 490 1.25 24.21 5.43
N VAL A 491 0.06 23.63 5.63
CA VAL A 491 -1.19 24.01 4.95
C VAL A 491 -1.78 25.23 5.64
N ASP A 492 -1.99 26.31 4.86
CA ASP A 492 -2.64 27.51 5.37
C ASP A 492 -4.16 27.31 5.52
N PRO A 493 -4.71 27.33 6.75
CA PRO A 493 -6.14 27.13 6.98
C PRO A 493 -7.04 28.17 6.27
N LYS A 494 -6.50 29.37 5.96
CA LYS A 494 -7.25 30.43 5.28
C LYS A 494 -7.50 30.14 3.81
N THR A 495 -6.64 29.33 3.20
CA THR A 495 -6.73 28.98 1.79
C THR A 495 -7.17 27.54 1.55
N TYR A 496 -7.24 26.73 2.61
CA TYR A 496 -7.71 25.34 2.54
C TYR A 496 -9.19 25.29 2.18
N VAL A 497 -9.54 24.43 1.21
CA VAL A 497 -10.92 24.24 0.75
C VAL A 497 -11.17 22.75 0.53
N VAL A 498 -12.24 22.23 1.11
CA VAL A 498 -12.72 20.87 0.86
C VAL A 498 -13.86 20.95 -0.17
N PRO A 499 -13.66 20.49 -1.42
CA PRO A 499 -14.71 20.47 -2.42
C PRO A 499 -15.77 19.42 -2.09
N GLU A 500 -16.98 19.62 -2.63
CA GLU A 500 -18.14 18.77 -2.30
C GLU A 500 -17.92 17.30 -2.67
N PHE A 501 -17.22 17.02 -3.75
CA PHE A 501 -16.94 15.64 -4.14
C PHE A 501 -16.03 14.89 -3.15
N GLU A 502 -15.10 15.57 -2.46
CA GLU A 502 -14.27 14.96 -1.40
C GLU A 502 -15.11 14.60 -0.18
N LYS A 503 -16.07 15.48 0.21
CA LYS A 503 -17.02 15.16 1.28
C LYS A 503 -17.88 13.94 0.95
N GLN A 504 -18.29 13.80 -0.33
CA GLN A 504 -19.05 12.64 -0.78
C GLN A 504 -18.23 11.36 -0.73
N ILE A 505 -16.96 11.42 -1.13
CA ILE A 505 -16.03 10.27 -1.07
C ILE A 505 -15.77 9.89 0.39
N ASP A 506 -15.44 10.85 1.25
CA ASP A 506 -15.23 10.67 2.68
C ASP A 506 -16.44 9.99 3.35
N LYS A 507 -17.64 10.47 3.01
CA LYS A 507 -18.88 9.84 3.47
C LYS A 507 -19.01 8.38 3.01
N ILE A 508 -18.69 8.09 1.73
CA ILE A 508 -18.73 6.72 1.20
C ILE A 508 -17.79 5.82 2.01
N PHE A 509 -16.55 6.23 2.26
CA PHE A 509 -15.59 5.45 3.03
C PHE A 509 -16.07 5.21 4.46
N LYS A 510 -16.62 6.25 5.13
CA LYS A 510 -17.14 6.15 6.49
C LYS A 510 -18.38 5.27 6.62
N GLU A 511 -19.33 5.36 5.67
CA GLU A 511 -20.56 4.58 5.72
C GLU A 511 -20.36 3.12 5.29
N ASN A 512 -19.52 2.88 4.28
CA ASN A 512 -19.36 1.56 3.68
C ASN A 512 -18.80 0.52 4.65
N VAL A 513 -18.00 0.92 5.63
CA VAL A 513 -17.43 0.00 6.63
C VAL A 513 -18.47 -0.66 7.53
N ARG A 514 -19.68 -0.08 7.64
CA ARG A 514 -20.78 -0.62 8.47
C ARG A 514 -21.69 -1.58 7.71
N ILE A 515 -21.59 -1.61 6.39
CA ILE A 515 -22.50 -2.34 5.50
C ILE A 515 -22.02 -3.78 5.39
N LEU A 516 -22.90 -4.73 5.76
CA LEU A 516 -22.62 -6.15 5.71
C LEU A 516 -23.14 -6.83 4.42
N ASP A 517 -23.96 -6.12 3.62
CA ASP A 517 -24.47 -6.61 2.34
C ASP A 517 -23.50 -6.26 1.20
N ASP A 518 -22.88 -7.24 0.61
CA ASP A 518 -21.87 -7.08 -0.45
C ASP A 518 -22.40 -6.35 -1.70
N ASN A 519 -23.69 -6.46 -2.02
CA ASN A 519 -24.25 -5.75 -3.17
C ASN A 519 -24.33 -4.25 -2.90
N VAL A 520 -24.74 -3.88 -1.68
CA VAL A 520 -24.77 -2.47 -1.24
C VAL A 520 -23.33 -1.92 -1.20
N VAL A 521 -22.37 -2.70 -0.69
CA VAL A 521 -20.94 -2.35 -0.70
C VAL A 521 -20.45 -2.06 -2.12
N LYS A 522 -20.81 -2.90 -3.10
CA LYS A 522 -20.45 -2.70 -4.53
C LYS A 522 -21.05 -1.42 -5.10
N ASP A 523 -22.27 -1.07 -4.71
CA ASP A 523 -22.93 0.16 -5.16
C ASP A 523 -22.22 1.41 -4.61
N TYR A 524 -21.79 1.39 -3.34
CA TYR A 524 -20.97 2.47 -2.77
C TYR A 524 -19.63 2.62 -3.49
N TRP A 525 -18.95 1.51 -3.78
CA TRP A 525 -17.70 1.56 -4.53
C TRP A 525 -17.90 2.00 -5.99
N ALA A 526 -19.03 1.67 -6.62
CA ALA A 526 -19.37 2.18 -7.94
C ALA A 526 -19.57 3.71 -7.92
N GLN A 527 -20.27 4.24 -6.90
CA GLN A 527 -20.42 5.69 -6.71
C GLN A 527 -19.07 6.38 -6.49
N CYS A 528 -18.20 5.82 -5.64
CA CYS A 528 -16.86 6.35 -5.42
C CYS A 528 -16.06 6.42 -6.73
N GLN A 529 -16.05 5.35 -7.54
CA GLN A 529 -15.36 5.33 -8.83
C GLN A 529 -15.91 6.36 -9.82
N LYS A 530 -17.22 6.57 -9.84
CA LYS A 530 -17.84 7.62 -10.67
C LYS A 530 -17.35 9.00 -10.23
N ILE A 531 -17.51 9.33 -8.95
CA ILE A 531 -17.13 10.63 -8.40
C ILE A 531 -15.65 10.92 -8.61
N THR A 532 -14.78 9.96 -8.31
CA THR A 532 -13.33 10.12 -8.46
C THR A 532 -12.91 10.29 -9.91
N SER A 533 -13.49 9.52 -10.84
CA SER A 533 -13.16 9.62 -12.26
C SER A 533 -13.70 10.88 -12.93
N GLU A 534 -14.81 11.47 -12.48
CA GLU A 534 -15.36 12.72 -12.98
C GLU A 534 -14.60 13.95 -12.47
N ASN A 535 -14.06 13.91 -11.25
CA ASN A 535 -13.34 15.01 -10.60
C ASN A 535 -11.82 14.91 -10.69
N ILE A 536 -11.29 13.71 -10.95
CA ILE A 536 -9.88 13.36 -11.21
C ILE A 536 -8.84 14.11 -10.34
N PRO A 537 -8.89 13.99 -8.99
CA PRO A 537 -7.83 14.50 -8.14
C PRO A 537 -6.50 13.77 -8.40
N LEU A 538 -6.59 12.50 -8.78
CA LEU A 538 -5.50 11.65 -9.25
C LEU A 538 -5.76 11.29 -10.72
N ILE A 539 -4.86 11.67 -11.62
CA ILE A 539 -4.94 11.33 -13.04
C ILE A 539 -4.15 10.05 -13.27
N TYR A 540 -4.87 8.93 -13.29
CA TYR A 540 -4.27 7.61 -13.46
C TYR A 540 -3.63 7.45 -14.83
N THR A 541 -2.48 6.76 -14.87
CA THR A 541 -1.76 6.44 -16.09
C THR A 541 -2.26 5.09 -16.63
N VAL A 542 -1.52 4.05 -16.41
CA VAL A 542 -1.84 2.68 -16.82
C VAL A 542 -1.63 1.74 -15.64
N ASN A 543 -2.30 0.60 -15.66
CA ASN A 543 -2.10 -0.49 -14.71
C ASN A 543 -1.23 -1.55 -15.38
N SER A 544 -0.04 -1.79 -14.82
CA SER A 544 0.86 -2.83 -15.33
C SER A 544 0.30 -4.22 -15.06
N LEU A 545 0.62 -5.19 -15.91
CA LEU A 545 0.50 -6.58 -15.54
C LEU A 545 1.55 -6.91 -14.48
N ARG A 546 1.22 -7.85 -13.58
CA ARG A 546 2.16 -8.39 -12.61
C ARG A 546 3.11 -9.34 -13.31
N LEU A 547 4.36 -8.95 -13.43
CA LEU A 547 5.41 -9.69 -14.08
C LEU A 547 6.42 -10.13 -13.04
N TYR A 548 6.73 -11.41 -13.00
CA TYR A 548 7.64 -11.99 -12.02
C TYR A 548 8.71 -12.82 -12.71
N ALA A 549 9.92 -12.77 -12.18
CA ALA A 549 11.00 -13.66 -12.52
C ALA A 549 11.75 -14.07 -11.26
N TRP A 550 12.18 -15.33 -11.18
CA TRP A 550 12.99 -15.83 -10.06
C TRP A 550 13.95 -16.92 -10.51
N THR A 551 15.06 -17.06 -9.78
CA THR A 551 16.03 -18.11 -10.03
C THR A 551 15.45 -19.49 -9.70
N ASN A 552 15.70 -20.50 -10.55
CA ASN A 552 15.18 -21.85 -10.33
C ASN A 552 15.79 -22.58 -9.12
N SER A 553 16.87 -22.05 -8.56
CA SER A 553 17.40 -22.49 -7.27
C SER A 553 16.46 -22.16 -6.11
N LEU A 554 15.62 -21.11 -6.24
CA LEU A 554 14.59 -20.77 -5.26
C LEU A 554 13.37 -21.66 -5.46
N LYS A 555 12.98 -22.38 -4.41
CA LYS A 555 11.87 -23.34 -4.42
C LYS A 555 10.71 -22.87 -3.56
N ASN A 556 9.57 -23.51 -3.73
CA ASN A 556 8.30 -23.18 -3.08
C ASN A 556 7.75 -21.79 -3.44
N VAL A 557 8.21 -21.17 -4.52
CA VAL A 557 7.70 -19.87 -4.96
C VAL A 557 6.24 -20.00 -5.39
N ARG A 558 5.36 -19.24 -4.74
CA ARG A 558 3.95 -19.07 -5.11
C ARG A 558 3.65 -17.59 -5.27
N ILE A 559 2.77 -17.24 -6.17
CA ILE A 559 2.40 -15.85 -6.42
C ILE A 559 1.18 -15.51 -5.56
N GLY A 560 1.39 -14.71 -4.53
CA GLY A 560 0.31 -14.21 -3.68
C GLY A 560 -0.57 -13.18 -4.37
N LEU A 561 -1.82 -13.10 -3.96
CA LEU A 561 -2.81 -12.18 -4.52
C LEU A 561 -2.36 -10.71 -4.39
N LEU A 562 -1.85 -10.31 -3.23
CA LEU A 562 -1.42 -8.94 -2.93
C LEU A 562 0.10 -8.80 -2.85
N GLN A 563 0.79 -9.75 -2.19
CA GLN A 563 2.20 -9.63 -1.79
C GLN A 563 3.20 -10.19 -2.83
N GLY A 564 2.72 -10.65 -3.97
CA GLY A 564 3.61 -11.18 -5.02
C GLY A 564 4.33 -12.47 -4.60
N THR A 565 5.66 -12.51 -4.76
CA THR A 565 6.50 -13.71 -4.58
C THR A 565 7.00 -13.94 -3.16
N LEU A 566 6.81 -13.00 -2.23
CA LEU A 566 7.40 -13.06 -0.88
C LEU A 566 6.39 -13.37 0.23
N TRP A 567 5.10 -13.51 -0.08
CA TRP A 567 4.07 -13.75 0.93
C TRP A 567 4.29 -15.02 1.76
N ASN A 568 5.04 -15.96 1.20
CA ASN A 568 5.42 -17.22 1.84
C ASN A 568 6.94 -17.32 2.08
N ALA A 569 7.58 -16.21 2.44
CA ALA A 569 9.02 -16.13 2.63
C ALA A 569 9.58 -17.12 3.68
N ASP A 570 8.76 -17.50 4.67
CA ASP A 570 9.13 -18.44 5.73
C ASP A 570 9.29 -19.90 5.25
N TRP A 571 8.71 -20.29 4.11
CA TRP A 571 8.83 -21.65 3.56
C TRP A 571 9.52 -21.70 2.18
N LEU A 572 10.05 -20.56 1.70
CA LEU A 572 11.00 -20.58 0.59
C LEU A 572 12.31 -21.28 0.99
N TYR A 573 12.92 -22.01 0.06
CA TYR A 573 14.24 -22.58 0.29
C TYR A 573 15.10 -22.56 -0.99
N LYS A 574 16.39 -22.74 -0.85
CA LYS A 574 17.34 -22.81 -1.97
C LYS A 574 17.94 -24.21 -2.14
N GLU A 575 18.12 -24.61 -3.41
CA GLU A 575 18.88 -25.80 -3.82
C GLU A 575 20.19 -25.41 -4.51
#